data_931a568c7b1ad924757822d73dfb7d17
#
_entry.id   931a568c7b1ad924757822d73dfb7d17
#
_cell.length_a   1.000
_cell.length_b   1.000
_cell.length_c   1.000
_cell.angle_alpha   90.00
_cell.angle_beta   90.00
_cell.angle_gamma   90.00
#
_symmetry.space_group_name_H-M   'P 1'
#
loop_
_entity.id
_entity.type
_entity.pdbx_description
1 polymer ?
#
loop_
_entity_poly.entity_id
_entity_poly.type
_entity_poly.pdbx_seq_one_letter_code
_entity_poly.pdbx_strand_id
1 'polypeptide(L)'
;MSGNTSENILGTFDGSSWYWHNKRNISISPAQLAIIFAVLGLVSLLIGSVFYWYGASLILPFSVLEIAALLIAFVYNAIHANDYEKLTLTSDAVHIERKIGLTLQQVQLMRSMTRVDKTSLQNQLIELRQGHQLAYFGQFIHVNLRLALAKQISARMISPVI
;
A
#
# COMPACT_ATOMS: atom_id res chain seq x y z
N MET A 1 1.46 10.96 16.42
CA MET A 1 0.51 9.88 16.74
C MET A 1 1.08 8.59 16.15
N SER A 2 1.71 7.79 17.01
CA SER A 2 2.33 6.50 16.64
C SER A 2 1.22 5.45 16.55
N GLY A 3 0.60 5.33 15.39
CA GLY A 3 -0.48 4.37 15.13
C GLY A 3 0.09 2.99 14.82
N ASN A 4 -0.01 2.09 15.77
CA ASN A 4 -0.26 0.65 15.61
C ASN A 4 0.53 -0.19 14.59
N THR A 5 1.84 -0.12 14.62
CA THR A 5 2.66 -1.08 13.86
C THR A 5 2.57 -2.51 14.43
N SER A 6 2.24 -2.64 15.72
CA SER A 6 2.17 -3.94 16.41
C SER A 6 0.87 -4.71 16.15
N GLU A 7 -0.26 -4.03 15.93
CA GLU A 7 -1.56 -4.68 15.66
C GLU A 7 -1.63 -5.33 14.28
N ASN A 8 -0.91 -4.80 13.30
CA ASN A 8 -0.91 -5.36 11.94
C ASN A 8 -0.18 -6.71 11.81
N ILE A 9 0.59 -7.11 12.82
CA ILE A 9 1.29 -8.40 12.84
C ILE A 9 0.37 -9.48 13.38
N LEU A 10 -0.49 -9.14 14.34
CA LEU A 10 -1.43 -10.08 14.92
C LEU A 10 -2.59 -10.28 13.94
N GLY A 11 -2.64 -11.44 13.29
CA GLY A 11 -3.80 -11.80 12.48
C GLY A 11 -5.08 -11.73 13.32
N THR A 12 -6.16 -11.26 12.72
CA THR A 12 -7.47 -11.19 13.35
C THR A 12 -8.26 -12.45 12.96
N PHE A 13 -8.93 -13.05 13.94
CA PHE A 13 -9.81 -14.21 13.74
C PHE A 13 -11.27 -13.74 13.77
N ASP A 14 -12.04 -14.11 12.74
CA ASP A 14 -13.47 -13.74 12.63
C ASP A 14 -14.44 -14.89 12.97
N GLY A 15 -13.94 -15.97 13.59
CA GLY A 15 -14.71 -17.16 13.91
C GLY A 15 -14.66 -18.26 12.84
N SER A 16 -14.23 -17.95 11.62
CA SER A 16 -14.13 -18.92 10.51
C SER A 16 -12.79 -18.83 9.77
N SER A 17 -12.11 -17.72 9.83
CA SER A 17 -10.86 -17.46 9.10
C SER A 17 -9.94 -16.51 9.84
N TRP A 18 -8.64 -16.68 9.59
CA TRP A 18 -7.63 -15.72 10.01
C TRP A 18 -7.36 -14.75 8.87
N TYR A 19 -7.28 -13.45 9.16
CA TYR A 19 -6.94 -12.45 8.17
C TYR A 19 -5.90 -11.46 8.67
N TRP A 20 -5.04 -11.04 7.76
CA TRP A 20 -4.05 -9.97 7.92
C TRP A 20 -4.34 -8.92 6.86
N HIS A 21 -4.55 -7.69 7.28
CA HIS A 21 -4.83 -6.57 6.39
C HIS A 21 -3.80 -5.48 6.61
N ASN A 22 -2.95 -5.27 5.63
CA ASN A 22 -1.88 -4.28 5.67
C ASN A 22 -2.14 -3.21 4.62
N LYS A 23 -2.25 -1.97 5.07
CA LYS A 23 -2.39 -0.80 4.19
C LYS A 23 -1.06 -0.08 4.06
N ARG A 24 -0.88 0.58 2.93
CA ARG A 24 0.23 1.51 2.75
C ARG A 24 0.15 2.60 3.81
N ASN A 25 1.24 2.82 4.52
CA ASN A 25 1.32 3.93 5.49
C ASN A 25 1.49 5.24 4.72
N ILE A 26 0.50 6.11 4.80
CA ILE A 26 0.52 7.44 4.18
C ILE A 26 0.63 8.50 5.27
N SER A 27 1.62 9.37 5.16
CA SER A 27 1.84 10.46 6.14
C SER A 27 0.85 11.61 5.98
N ILE A 28 0.34 11.82 4.76
CA ILE A 28 -0.60 12.91 4.41
C ILE A 28 -1.79 12.29 3.68
N SER A 29 -3.00 12.63 4.10
CA SER A 29 -4.20 12.17 3.40
C SER A 29 -4.34 12.83 2.02
N PRO A 30 -4.99 12.18 1.04
CA PRO A 30 -5.23 12.80 -0.27
C PRO A 30 -5.96 14.14 -0.19
N ALA A 31 -6.88 14.29 0.76
CA ALA A 31 -7.60 15.55 0.96
C ALA A 31 -6.69 16.69 1.45
N GLN A 32 -5.79 16.39 2.40
CA GLN A 32 -4.80 17.37 2.87
C GLN A 32 -3.83 17.76 1.75
N LEU A 33 -3.38 16.79 0.95
CA LEU A 33 -2.50 17.04 -0.18
C LEU A 33 -3.19 17.90 -1.24
N ALA A 34 -4.48 17.65 -1.52
CA ALA A 34 -5.28 18.46 -2.44
C ALA A 34 -5.35 19.93 -2.00
N ILE A 35 -5.58 20.18 -0.71
CA ILE A 35 -5.63 21.55 -0.16
C ILE A 35 -4.27 22.24 -0.33
N ILE A 36 -3.18 21.55 0.02
CA ILE A 36 -1.82 22.11 -0.12
C ILE A 36 -1.53 22.48 -1.58
N PHE A 37 -1.83 21.57 -2.52
CA PHE A 37 -1.60 21.81 -3.94
C PHE A 37 -2.52 22.91 -4.53
N ALA A 38 -3.76 22.97 -4.06
CA ALA A 38 -4.68 24.05 -4.45
C ALA A 38 -4.18 25.43 -4.00
N VAL A 39 -3.68 25.54 -2.77
CA VAL A 39 -3.11 26.77 -2.25
C VAL A 39 -1.85 27.17 -3.05
N LEU A 40 -0.95 26.24 -3.29
CA LEU A 40 0.27 26.49 -4.07
C LEU A 40 -0.07 26.94 -5.49
N GLY A 41 -1.00 26.25 -6.16
CA GLY A 41 -1.43 26.59 -7.51
C GLY A 41 -2.10 27.98 -7.58
N LEU A 42 -2.93 28.29 -6.56
CA LEU A 42 -3.59 29.62 -6.49
C LEU A 42 -2.55 30.75 -6.33
N VAL A 43 -1.59 30.57 -5.43
CA VAL A 43 -0.50 31.55 -5.22
C VAL A 43 0.33 31.72 -6.49
N SER A 44 0.70 30.62 -7.15
CA SER A 44 1.45 30.66 -8.41
C SER A 44 0.70 31.40 -9.51
N LEU A 45 -0.62 31.15 -9.66
CA LEU A 45 -1.45 31.87 -10.63
C LEU A 45 -1.57 33.35 -10.31
N LEU A 46 -1.74 33.72 -9.06
CA LEU A 46 -1.81 35.13 -8.64
C LEU A 46 -0.51 35.86 -9.00
N ILE A 47 0.64 35.28 -8.66
CA ILE A 47 1.97 35.83 -9.00
C ILE A 47 2.09 35.94 -10.52
N GLY A 48 1.82 34.86 -11.25
CA GLY A 48 1.89 34.85 -12.72
C GLY A 48 1.00 35.90 -13.37
N SER A 49 -0.20 36.12 -12.84
CA SER A 49 -1.14 37.15 -13.35
C SER A 49 -0.65 38.57 -13.11
N VAL A 50 -0.10 38.84 -11.91
CA VAL A 50 0.50 40.16 -11.60
C VAL A 50 1.64 40.47 -12.56
N PHE A 51 2.57 39.54 -12.73
CA PHE A 51 3.71 39.73 -13.63
C PHE A 51 3.30 39.86 -15.10
N TYR A 52 2.25 39.14 -15.52
CA TYR A 52 1.67 39.29 -16.85
C TYR A 52 1.23 40.73 -17.13
N TRP A 53 0.60 41.40 -16.15
CA TRP A 53 0.18 42.79 -16.29
C TRP A 53 1.35 43.76 -16.35
N TYR A 54 2.50 43.43 -15.74
CA TYR A 54 3.76 44.21 -15.85
C TYR A 54 4.54 43.90 -17.14
N GLY A 55 3.98 43.10 -18.08
CA GLY A 55 4.60 42.78 -19.36
C GLY A 55 5.50 41.56 -19.38
N ALA A 56 5.68 40.88 -18.24
CA ALA A 56 6.43 39.63 -18.16
C ALA A 56 5.56 38.43 -18.54
N SER A 57 5.16 38.34 -19.81
CA SER A 57 4.17 37.37 -20.31
C SER A 57 4.60 35.92 -20.20
N LEU A 58 5.89 35.61 -20.08
CA LEU A 58 6.38 34.23 -19.99
C LEU A 58 6.16 33.58 -18.62
N ILE A 59 5.91 34.34 -17.56
CA ILE A 59 5.70 33.80 -16.21
C ILE A 59 4.38 33.04 -16.12
N LEU A 60 3.32 33.52 -16.75
CA LEU A 60 2.02 32.86 -16.73
C LEU A 60 2.04 31.43 -17.32
N PRO A 61 2.65 31.19 -18.48
CA PRO A 61 2.84 29.82 -19.00
C PRO A 61 3.57 28.89 -18.04
N PHE A 62 4.57 29.37 -17.30
CA PHE A 62 5.27 28.59 -16.29
C PHE A 62 4.36 28.22 -15.11
N SER A 63 3.52 29.15 -14.64
CA SER A 63 2.53 28.86 -13.60
C SER A 63 1.51 27.79 -14.03
N VAL A 64 1.09 27.81 -15.27
CA VAL A 64 0.20 26.78 -15.85
C VAL A 64 0.92 25.41 -15.90
N LEU A 65 2.19 25.38 -16.29
CA LEU A 65 2.99 24.15 -16.32
C LEU A 65 3.19 23.58 -14.90
N GLU A 66 3.46 24.44 -13.93
CA GLU A 66 3.56 24.05 -12.51
C GLU A 66 2.26 23.40 -12.02
N ILE A 67 1.11 24.00 -12.29
CA ILE A 67 -0.19 23.43 -11.89
C ILE A 67 -0.42 22.09 -12.57
N ALA A 68 -0.07 21.94 -13.84
CA ALA A 68 -0.17 20.65 -14.52
C ALA A 68 0.70 19.59 -13.84
N ALA A 69 1.93 19.92 -13.45
CA ALA A 69 2.82 19.02 -12.70
C ALA A 69 2.24 18.66 -11.32
N LEU A 70 1.69 19.63 -10.58
CA LEU A 70 1.03 19.39 -9.29
C LEU A 70 -0.19 18.47 -9.44
N LEU A 71 -0.99 18.63 -10.49
CA LEU A 71 -2.13 17.75 -10.78
C LEU A 71 -1.70 16.33 -11.07
N ILE A 72 -0.65 16.14 -11.88
CA ILE A 72 -0.10 14.81 -12.17
C ILE A 72 0.38 14.14 -10.88
N ALA A 73 1.15 14.86 -10.06
CA ALA A 73 1.63 14.38 -8.78
C ALA A 73 0.50 14.02 -7.80
N PHE A 74 -0.56 14.84 -7.79
CA PHE A 74 -1.76 14.59 -6.99
C PHE A 74 -2.48 13.31 -7.42
N VAL A 75 -2.76 13.17 -8.72
CA VAL A 75 -3.44 11.99 -9.27
C VAL A 75 -2.64 10.71 -8.98
N TYR A 76 -1.32 10.74 -9.20
CA TYR A 76 -0.45 9.61 -8.87
C TYR A 76 -0.55 9.24 -7.38
N ASN A 77 -0.48 10.21 -6.49
CA ASN A 77 -0.57 9.97 -5.05
C ASN A 77 -1.96 9.46 -4.63
N ALA A 78 -3.04 10.05 -5.18
CA ALA A 78 -4.42 9.66 -4.90
C ALA A 78 -4.71 8.21 -5.32
N ILE A 79 -4.22 7.78 -6.48
CA ILE A 79 -4.35 6.40 -6.96
C ILE A 79 -3.69 5.41 -6.01
N HIS A 80 -2.50 5.75 -5.46
CA HIS A 80 -1.73 4.87 -4.59
C HIS A 80 -2.03 5.03 -3.09
N ALA A 81 -2.89 5.97 -2.71
CA ALA A 81 -3.24 6.21 -1.31
C ALA A 81 -4.03 5.05 -0.68
N ASN A 82 -4.72 4.27 -1.49
CA ASN A 82 -5.53 3.12 -1.06
C ASN A 82 -4.89 1.78 -1.40
N ASP A 83 -3.57 1.73 -1.55
CA ASP A 83 -2.83 0.48 -1.74
C ASP A 83 -2.90 -0.36 -0.47
N TYR A 84 -3.18 -1.67 -0.65
CA TYR A 84 -3.25 -2.61 0.48
C TYR A 84 -2.88 -4.03 0.06
N GLU A 85 -2.55 -4.82 1.05
CA GLU A 85 -2.41 -6.27 0.97
C GLU A 85 -3.30 -6.93 2.01
N LYS A 86 -4.01 -7.97 1.60
CA LYS A 86 -4.83 -8.80 2.48
C LYS A 86 -4.47 -10.28 2.28
N LEU A 87 -4.21 -10.97 3.38
CA LEU A 87 -4.06 -12.42 3.40
C LEU A 87 -5.21 -12.98 4.25
N THR A 88 -5.98 -13.89 3.69
CA THR A 88 -7.05 -14.59 4.38
C THR A 88 -6.75 -16.08 4.38
N LEU A 89 -6.72 -16.67 5.57
CA LEU A 89 -6.48 -18.10 5.78
C LEU A 89 -7.78 -18.76 6.24
N THR A 90 -8.37 -19.55 5.36
CA THR A 90 -9.55 -20.38 5.66
C THR A 90 -9.14 -21.80 6.04
N SER A 91 -10.12 -22.70 6.29
CA SER A 91 -9.88 -24.13 6.52
C SER A 91 -9.09 -24.76 5.38
N ASP A 92 -9.40 -24.41 4.13
CA ASP A 92 -8.95 -25.15 2.93
C ASP A 92 -8.00 -24.33 2.05
N ALA A 93 -8.07 -23.01 2.12
CA ALA A 93 -7.37 -22.12 1.19
C ALA A 93 -6.67 -20.95 1.86
N VAL A 94 -5.67 -20.42 1.17
CA VAL A 94 -4.99 -19.16 1.45
C VAL A 94 -5.30 -18.21 0.31
N HIS A 95 -6.02 -17.14 0.60
CA HIS A 95 -6.32 -16.08 -0.35
C HIS A 95 -5.41 -14.90 -0.10
N ILE A 96 -4.70 -14.48 -1.12
CA ILE A 96 -3.83 -13.31 -1.09
C ILE A 96 -4.39 -12.30 -2.08
N GLU A 97 -4.74 -11.13 -1.58
CA GLU A 97 -5.24 -10.03 -2.37
C GLU A 97 -4.29 -8.85 -2.20
N ARG A 98 -3.85 -8.29 -3.31
CA ARG A 98 -2.97 -7.11 -3.36
C ARG A 98 -3.53 -6.09 -4.32
N LYS A 99 -3.75 -4.89 -3.82
CA LYS A 99 -4.11 -3.74 -4.63
C LYS A 99 -2.95 -2.77 -4.67
N ILE A 100 -2.49 -2.46 -5.88
CA ILE A 100 -1.46 -1.44 -6.15
C ILE A 100 -1.99 -0.52 -7.23
N GLY A 101 -2.25 0.72 -6.87
CA GLY A 101 -2.87 1.70 -7.76
C GLY A 101 -4.23 1.24 -8.25
N LEU A 102 -4.36 1.03 -9.55
CA LEU A 102 -5.58 0.55 -10.21
C LEU A 102 -5.59 -0.97 -10.41
N THR A 103 -4.50 -1.66 -10.11
CA THR A 103 -4.36 -3.11 -10.35
C THR A 103 -4.70 -3.89 -9.09
N LEU A 104 -5.63 -4.84 -9.22
CA LEU A 104 -5.98 -5.81 -8.18
C LEU A 104 -5.45 -7.17 -8.60
N GLN A 105 -4.56 -7.74 -7.81
CA GLN A 105 -4.04 -9.10 -7.98
C GLN A 105 -4.62 -9.99 -6.89
N GLN A 106 -5.13 -11.16 -7.29
CA GLN A 106 -5.64 -12.16 -6.37
C GLN A 106 -5.00 -13.50 -6.68
N VAL A 107 -4.50 -14.17 -5.65
CA VAL A 107 -3.92 -15.49 -5.74
C VAL A 107 -4.59 -16.37 -4.69
N GLN A 108 -5.06 -17.53 -5.11
CA GLN A 108 -5.61 -18.54 -4.21
C GLN A 108 -4.71 -19.77 -4.23
N LEU A 109 -4.30 -20.21 -3.05
CA LEU A 109 -3.46 -21.39 -2.84
C LEU A 109 -4.19 -22.38 -1.93
N MET A 110 -3.97 -23.68 -2.14
CA MET A 110 -4.50 -24.71 -1.23
C MET A 110 -3.68 -24.71 0.06
N ARG A 111 -4.34 -24.55 1.21
CA ARG A 111 -3.67 -24.46 2.51
C ARG A 111 -2.79 -25.68 2.80
N SER A 112 -3.27 -26.89 2.53
CA SER A 112 -2.56 -28.15 2.79
C SER A 112 -1.26 -28.31 1.98
N MET A 113 -1.17 -27.65 0.81
CA MET A 113 -0.02 -27.73 -0.10
C MET A 113 0.87 -26.49 -0.04
N THR A 114 0.45 -25.45 0.68
CA THR A 114 1.19 -24.18 0.74
C THR A 114 2.21 -24.22 1.85
N ARG A 115 3.43 -23.79 1.54
CA ARG A 115 4.53 -23.61 2.49
C ARG A 115 4.95 -22.14 2.53
N VAL A 116 5.30 -21.68 3.72
CA VAL A 116 5.89 -20.36 3.92
C VAL A 116 7.40 -20.52 3.93
N ASP A 117 8.08 -19.92 2.95
CA ASP A 117 9.54 -19.91 2.94
C ASP A 117 10.08 -18.83 3.89
N LYS A 118 10.93 -19.28 4.81
CA LYS A 118 11.51 -18.45 5.88
C LYS A 118 12.98 -18.09 5.60
N THR A 119 13.57 -18.65 4.54
CA THR A 119 15.03 -18.71 4.41
C THR A 119 15.65 -17.38 3.94
N SER A 120 14.88 -16.44 3.44
CA SER A 120 15.42 -15.24 2.78
C SER A 120 14.91 -13.91 3.36
N LEU A 121 14.46 -13.87 4.61
CA LEU A 121 13.56 -12.83 5.13
C LEU A 121 14.20 -11.53 5.63
N GLN A 122 15.53 -11.36 5.57
CA GLN A 122 16.12 -10.13 6.08
C GLN A 122 15.77 -8.87 5.27
N ASN A 123 15.48 -9.01 3.96
CA ASN A 123 15.08 -7.89 3.10
C ASN A 123 14.01 -8.23 2.06
N GLN A 124 13.49 -9.46 2.04
CA GLN A 124 12.57 -9.95 1.02
C GLN A 124 11.13 -10.05 1.54
N LEU A 125 10.18 -10.11 0.62
CA LEU A 125 8.78 -10.37 0.92
C LEU A 125 8.61 -11.81 1.44
N ILE A 126 7.53 -12.05 2.19
CA ILE A 126 7.17 -13.39 2.64
C ILE A 126 6.71 -14.17 1.42
N GLU A 127 7.39 -15.26 1.11
CA GLU A 127 7.06 -16.14 -0.01
C GLU A 127 6.15 -17.27 0.46
N LEU A 128 5.01 -17.40 -0.22
CA LEU A 128 4.11 -18.55 -0.07
C LEU A 128 4.17 -19.37 -1.35
N ARG A 129 4.52 -20.64 -1.21
CA ARG A 129 4.77 -21.54 -2.34
C ARG A 129 3.83 -22.72 -2.31
N GLN A 130 3.20 -23.00 -3.46
CA GLN A 130 2.45 -24.25 -3.73
C GLN A 130 2.94 -24.85 -5.04
N GLY A 131 3.79 -25.87 -4.97
CA GLY A 131 4.41 -26.43 -6.18
C GLY A 131 5.20 -25.38 -6.96
N HIS A 132 4.75 -25.06 -8.17
CA HIS A 132 5.35 -24.00 -9.01
C HIS A 132 4.71 -22.62 -8.83
N GLN A 133 3.58 -22.53 -8.12
CA GLN A 133 2.94 -21.24 -7.85
C GLN A 133 3.62 -20.54 -6.68
N LEU A 134 3.93 -19.27 -6.89
CA LEU A 134 4.56 -18.37 -5.93
C LEU A 134 3.66 -17.17 -5.67
N ALA A 135 3.44 -16.84 -4.41
CA ALA A 135 2.78 -15.63 -4.00
C ALA A 135 3.63 -14.90 -2.95
N TYR A 136 3.64 -13.59 -3.02
CA TYR A 136 4.43 -12.75 -2.13
C TYR A 136 3.51 -11.91 -1.26
N PHE A 137 3.88 -11.73 0.02
CA PHE A 137 3.13 -10.96 0.99
C PHE A 137 4.05 -10.13 1.89
N GLY A 138 3.58 -8.99 2.40
CA GLY A 138 4.33 -8.16 3.35
C GLY A 138 5.03 -6.96 2.73
N GLN A 139 4.59 -6.47 1.56
CA GLN A 139 5.15 -5.27 0.93
C GLN A 139 4.92 -4.02 1.78
N PHE A 140 3.76 -3.92 2.43
CA PHE A 140 3.40 -2.77 3.28
C PHE A 140 3.73 -2.97 4.75
N ILE A 141 4.58 -3.97 5.06
CA ILE A 141 5.05 -4.28 6.42
C ILE A 141 6.51 -3.90 6.54
N HIS A 142 6.87 -3.33 7.68
CA HIS A 142 8.26 -2.99 7.96
C HIS A 142 9.14 -4.26 7.96
N VAL A 143 10.32 -4.16 7.37
CA VAL A 143 11.24 -5.30 7.14
C VAL A 143 11.50 -6.10 8.41
N ASN A 144 11.71 -5.42 9.55
CA ASN A 144 11.98 -6.06 10.85
C ASN A 144 10.83 -6.93 11.37
N LEU A 145 9.60 -6.69 10.90
CA LEU A 145 8.39 -7.38 11.35
C LEU A 145 8.00 -8.54 10.43
N ARG A 146 8.56 -8.62 9.23
CA ARG A 146 8.23 -9.67 8.25
C ARG A 146 8.54 -11.07 8.76
N LEU A 147 9.67 -11.25 9.46
CA LEU A 147 10.04 -12.55 10.03
C LEU A 147 9.05 -13.01 11.11
N ALA A 148 8.61 -12.10 11.99
CA ALA A 148 7.63 -12.39 13.02
C ALA A 148 6.29 -12.77 12.40
N LEU A 149 5.85 -12.01 11.39
CA LEU A 149 4.63 -12.29 10.63
C LEU A 149 4.70 -13.64 9.90
N ALA A 150 5.82 -13.94 9.22
CA ALA A 150 6.00 -15.22 8.53
C ALA A 150 5.92 -16.42 9.49
N LYS A 151 6.52 -16.29 10.68
CA LYS A 151 6.41 -17.32 11.74
C LYS A 151 4.97 -17.50 12.17
N GLN A 152 4.23 -16.41 12.37
CA GLN A 152 2.84 -16.44 12.79
C GLN A 152 1.94 -17.08 11.71
N ILE A 153 2.06 -16.65 10.44
CA ILE A 153 1.31 -17.26 9.34
C ILE A 153 1.61 -18.75 9.26
N SER A 154 2.88 -19.14 9.32
CA SER A 154 3.29 -20.54 9.28
C SER A 154 2.71 -21.36 10.45
N ALA A 155 2.68 -20.81 11.65
CA ALA A 155 2.08 -21.49 12.81
C ALA A 155 0.57 -21.69 12.63
N ARG A 156 -0.13 -20.69 12.09
CA ARG A 156 -1.57 -20.76 11.83
C ARG A 156 -1.92 -21.68 10.65
N MET A 157 -1.02 -21.87 9.68
CA MET A 157 -1.20 -22.85 8.61
C MET A 157 -1.24 -24.30 9.11
N ILE A 158 -0.50 -24.62 10.17
CA ILE A 158 -0.40 -25.96 10.74
C ILE A 158 -1.55 -26.22 11.71
N SER A 159 -2.02 -25.20 12.43
CA SER A 159 -3.12 -25.34 13.40
C SER A 159 -4.47 -25.40 12.69
N PRO A 160 -5.39 -26.29 13.10
CA PRO A 160 -6.75 -26.25 12.54
C PRO A 160 -7.40 -24.88 12.82
N VAL A 161 -8.22 -24.43 11.87
CA VAL A 161 -9.10 -23.29 12.08
C VAL A 161 -10.32 -23.86 12.81
N ILE A 162 -10.34 -23.72 14.13
CA ILE A 162 -11.45 -24.18 14.98
C ILE A 162 -12.30 -22.96 15.30
#